data_5687c3a74fe5fb4bcc6b456c52d9f981
#
_entry.id   5687c3a74fe5fb4bcc6b456c52d9f981
#
_cell.length_a   1.000
_cell.length_b   1.000
_cell.length_c   1.000
_cell.angle_alpha   90.00
_cell.angle_beta   90.00
_cell.angle_gamma   90.00
#
_symmetry.space_group_name_H-M   'P 1'
#
loop_
_entity.id
_entity.type
_entity.pdbx_description
1 polymer ?
#
loop_
_entity_poly.entity_id
_entity_poly.type
_entity_poly.pdbx_seq_one_letter_code
_entity_poly.pdbx_strand_id
1 'polypeptide(L)'
;MEYVKLGNSPLTVSRLCVGCMSFGDPASRMHAWTLDPAESEEIVKHALSLGINFFDTANTYSAGTSEEYLGRAIRSNVPRDQVILASKVYFNEGHLSREAILREIDGTLQRLGTDYLDLYIIHRFDADTPVEETMEALDSPCTGGKSTCAGRFRDVRLSILQHAACSAGQRLDAICFHAKPLQPALPRG
;
A
#
# COMPACT_ATOMS: atom_id res chain seq x y z
N MET A 1 -22.76 3.73 -4.15
CA MET A 1 -21.36 3.77 -4.67
C MET A 1 -21.23 2.82 -5.85
N GLU A 2 -20.50 3.20 -6.88
CA GLU A 2 -20.15 2.30 -8.00
C GLU A 2 -18.81 1.62 -7.69
N TYR A 3 -18.70 0.33 -8.01
CA TYR A 3 -17.48 -0.47 -7.82
C TYR A 3 -16.95 -0.96 -9.15
N VAL A 4 -15.64 -0.97 -9.29
CA VAL A 4 -14.95 -1.38 -10.51
C VAL A 4 -13.77 -2.31 -10.19
N LYS A 5 -13.37 -3.11 -11.16
CA LYS A 5 -12.10 -3.86 -11.04
C LYS A 5 -10.92 -2.90 -11.13
N LEU A 6 -9.95 -3.06 -10.26
CA LEU A 6 -8.70 -2.30 -10.31
C LEU A 6 -7.79 -2.88 -11.41
N GLY A 7 -8.00 -2.42 -12.66
CA GLY A 7 -7.33 -2.97 -13.84
C GLY A 7 -7.59 -4.47 -13.99
N ASN A 8 -6.53 -5.25 -14.20
CA ASN A 8 -6.62 -6.71 -14.35
C ASN A 8 -6.50 -7.47 -13.01
N SER A 9 -6.45 -6.78 -11.88
CA SER A 9 -6.37 -7.42 -10.56
C SER A 9 -7.70 -8.03 -10.13
N PRO A 10 -7.68 -8.93 -9.14
CA PRO A 10 -8.90 -9.44 -8.53
C PRO A 10 -9.62 -8.41 -7.66
N LEU A 11 -8.96 -7.28 -7.32
CA LEU A 11 -9.48 -6.29 -6.41
C LEU A 11 -10.70 -5.56 -7.01
N THR A 12 -11.76 -5.45 -6.22
CA THR A 12 -12.96 -4.68 -6.54
C THR A 12 -13.00 -3.46 -5.63
N VAL A 13 -12.84 -2.27 -6.20
CA VAL A 13 -12.71 -1.00 -5.48
C VAL A 13 -13.87 -0.07 -5.80
N SER A 14 -14.22 0.79 -4.84
CA SER A 14 -15.07 1.95 -5.12
C SER A 14 -14.38 2.86 -6.12
N ARG A 15 -15.16 3.52 -7.01
CA ARG A 15 -14.60 4.49 -7.98
C ARG A 15 -13.94 5.70 -7.32
N LEU A 16 -14.28 5.97 -6.08
CA LEU A 16 -13.64 6.97 -5.24
C LEU A 16 -12.67 6.28 -4.29
N CYS A 17 -11.51 6.91 -4.10
CA CYS A 17 -10.49 6.50 -3.13
C CYS A 17 -10.28 7.63 -2.13
N VAL A 18 -10.15 7.30 -0.85
CA VAL A 18 -9.75 8.26 0.18
C VAL A 18 -8.24 8.33 0.25
N GLY A 19 -7.65 9.47 -0.14
CA GLY A 19 -6.24 9.76 0.09
C GLY A 19 -6.01 10.21 1.53
N CYS A 20 -5.15 9.50 2.26
CA CYS A 20 -4.93 9.71 3.69
C CYS A 20 -3.68 10.56 3.99
N MET A 21 -3.14 11.32 3.03
CA MET A 21 -1.97 12.17 3.25
C MET A 21 -2.23 13.28 4.29
N SER A 22 -3.50 13.66 4.49
CA SER A 22 -3.91 14.63 5.52
C SER A 22 -3.99 14.02 6.92
N PHE A 23 -3.98 12.69 7.07
CA PHE A 23 -4.02 12.06 8.39
C PHE A 23 -2.62 12.10 9.02
N GLY A 24 -2.55 12.39 10.30
CA GLY A 24 -1.28 12.28 11.01
C GLY A 24 -1.02 13.35 12.05
N ASP A 25 0.06 13.14 12.80
CA ASP A 25 0.47 14.05 13.88
C ASP A 25 0.99 15.38 13.30
N PRO A 26 0.42 16.53 13.68
CA PRO A 26 0.93 17.84 13.32
C PRO A 26 2.39 18.06 13.74
N ALA A 27 2.87 17.37 14.78
CA ALA A 27 4.25 17.43 15.23
C ALA A 27 5.25 16.90 14.19
N SER A 28 4.80 16.09 13.22
CA SER A 28 5.62 15.65 12.08
C SER A 28 6.06 16.80 11.17
N ARG A 29 5.38 17.95 11.26
CA ARG A 29 5.60 19.16 10.43
C ARG A 29 5.57 18.89 8.91
N MET A 30 4.99 17.78 8.48
CA MET A 30 4.90 17.46 7.07
C MET A 30 3.96 18.42 6.36
N HIS A 31 2.80 18.70 6.96
CA HIS A 31 1.79 19.62 6.45
C HIS A 31 1.08 20.36 7.59
N ALA A 32 0.73 21.64 7.35
CA ALA A 32 -0.04 22.43 8.32
C ALA A 32 -1.53 22.05 8.40
N TRP A 33 -2.00 21.22 7.47
CA TRP A 33 -3.40 20.80 7.32
C TRP A 33 -3.60 19.31 7.68
N THR A 34 -2.75 18.76 8.53
CA THR A 34 -2.93 17.41 9.06
C THR A 34 -4.12 17.36 10.02
N LEU A 35 -4.84 16.25 9.95
CA LEU A 35 -5.99 15.93 10.76
C LEU A 35 -5.58 15.04 11.92
N ASP A 36 -6.10 15.32 13.08
CA ASP A 36 -5.87 14.52 14.27
C ASP A 36 -6.53 13.13 14.18
N PRO A 37 -6.31 12.24 15.18
CA PRO A 37 -6.91 10.90 15.16
C PRO A 37 -8.44 10.88 15.12
N ALA A 38 -9.10 11.83 15.80
CA ALA A 38 -10.56 11.86 15.88
C ALA A 38 -11.16 12.36 14.56
N GLU A 39 -10.60 13.42 14.01
CA GLU A 39 -10.99 13.95 12.69
C GLU A 39 -10.75 12.93 11.58
N SER A 40 -9.61 12.23 11.62
CA SER A 40 -9.28 11.16 10.66
C SER A 40 -10.29 10.01 10.73
N GLU A 41 -10.69 9.60 11.95
CA GLU A 41 -11.68 8.54 12.14
C GLU A 41 -13.06 8.96 11.62
N GLU A 42 -13.49 10.20 11.84
CA GLU A 42 -14.76 10.70 11.33
C GLU A 42 -14.81 10.71 9.79
N ILE A 43 -13.70 11.06 9.13
CA ILE A 43 -13.61 10.97 7.66
C ILE A 43 -13.73 9.52 7.19
N VAL A 44 -13.05 8.58 7.85
CA VAL A 44 -13.13 7.16 7.52
C VAL A 44 -14.55 6.64 7.70
N LYS A 45 -15.21 6.94 8.82
CA LYS A 45 -16.62 6.57 9.07
C LYS A 45 -17.54 7.10 7.99
N HIS A 46 -17.38 8.39 7.65
CA HIS A 46 -18.20 9.00 6.62
C HIS A 46 -17.98 8.35 5.26
N ALA A 47 -16.73 8.10 4.87
CA ALA A 47 -16.39 7.40 3.63
C ALA A 47 -17.03 6.00 3.57
N LEU A 48 -16.94 5.23 4.64
CA LEU A 48 -17.56 3.90 4.76
C LEU A 48 -19.10 3.99 4.62
N SER A 49 -19.73 5.00 5.23
CA SER A 49 -21.18 5.21 5.14
C SER A 49 -21.65 5.52 3.71
N LEU A 50 -20.79 6.11 2.89
CA LEU A 50 -21.02 6.36 1.46
C LEU A 50 -20.70 5.15 0.59
N GLY A 51 -20.23 4.05 1.17
CA GLY A 51 -19.81 2.83 0.48
C GLY A 51 -18.42 2.91 -0.14
N ILE A 52 -17.57 3.85 0.27
CA ILE A 52 -16.16 3.88 -0.16
C ILE A 52 -15.42 2.77 0.59
N ASN A 53 -14.76 1.89 -0.16
CA ASN A 53 -13.97 0.79 0.41
C ASN A 53 -12.47 0.88 0.09
N PHE A 54 -12.00 1.96 -0.55
CA PHE A 54 -10.63 2.11 -1.01
C PHE A 54 -9.94 3.27 -0.32
N PHE A 55 -8.81 2.99 0.37
CA PHE A 55 -8.03 3.95 1.15
C PHE A 55 -6.57 3.86 0.75
N ASP A 56 -5.93 5.02 0.52
CA ASP A 56 -4.55 5.15 0.06
C ASP A 56 -3.72 5.98 1.03
N THR A 57 -2.67 5.37 1.58
CA THR A 57 -1.69 6.02 2.47
C THR A 57 -0.26 5.81 1.97
N ALA A 58 0.75 6.11 2.78
CA ALA A 58 2.16 5.82 2.51
C ALA A 58 2.97 5.76 3.82
N ASN A 59 4.07 5.00 3.80
CA ASN A 59 4.99 4.88 4.95
C ASN A 59 5.56 6.23 5.41
N THR A 60 5.69 7.20 4.50
CA THR A 60 6.24 8.52 4.78
C THR A 60 5.22 9.56 5.27
N TYR A 61 3.91 9.33 5.07
CA TYR A 61 2.92 10.35 5.42
C TYR A 61 2.90 10.61 6.92
N SER A 62 3.20 11.88 7.30
CA SER A 62 3.32 12.32 8.69
C SER A 62 4.20 11.39 9.54
N ALA A 63 5.36 10.97 8.97
CA ALA A 63 6.31 10.07 9.60
C ALA A 63 5.69 8.71 10.03
N GLY A 64 4.72 8.21 9.26
CA GLY A 64 4.03 6.93 9.51
C GLY A 64 2.74 7.06 10.32
N THR A 65 2.46 8.19 10.97
CA THR A 65 1.25 8.35 11.79
C THR A 65 -0.03 8.35 10.96
N SER A 66 0.04 8.64 9.65
CA SER A 66 -1.08 8.45 8.73
C SER A 66 -1.54 6.99 8.67
N GLU A 67 -0.60 6.05 8.58
CA GLU A 67 -0.92 4.61 8.61
C GLU A 67 -1.49 4.19 9.97
N GLU A 68 -0.97 4.71 11.08
CA GLU A 68 -1.48 4.41 12.42
C GLU A 68 -2.92 4.88 12.61
N TYR A 69 -3.24 6.11 12.18
CA TYR A 69 -4.58 6.69 12.30
C TYR A 69 -5.59 5.98 11.41
N LEU A 70 -5.21 5.73 10.15
CA LEU A 70 -6.04 4.94 9.23
C LEU A 70 -6.27 3.54 9.77
N GLY A 71 -5.22 2.84 10.18
CA GLY A 71 -5.32 1.47 10.70
C GLY A 71 -6.23 1.38 11.92
N ARG A 72 -6.13 2.33 12.86
CA ARG A 72 -7.03 2.40 14.01
C ARG A 72 -8.47 2.64 13.58
N ALA A 73 -8.72 3.61 12.71
CA ALA A 73 -10.05 3.94 12.24
C ALA A 73 -10.71 2.75 11.52
N ILE A 74 -9.98 2.03 10.67
CA ILE A 74 -10.49 0.83 9.99
C ILE A 74 -10.86 -0.26 11.00
N ARG A 75 -9.94 -0.63 11.91
CA ARG A 75 -10.20 -1.69 12.90
C ARG A 75 -11.39 -1.42 13.81
N SER A 76 -11.66 -0.14 14.10
CA SER A 76 -12.79 0.25 14.97
C SER A 76 -14.14 0.25 14.25
N ASN A 77 -14.17 0.31 12.91
CA ASN A 77 -15.41 0.63 12.20
C ASN A 77 -15.84 -0.40 11.15
N VAL A 78 -14.93 -1.27 10.68
CA VAL A 78 -15.24 -2.21 9.60
C VAL A 78 -14.34 -3.45 9.65
N PRO A 79 -14.84 -4.65 9.27
CA PRO A 79 -14.00 -5.82 9.06
C PRO A 79 -12.92 -5.56 7.99
N ARG A 80 -11.69 -6.04 8.24
CA ARG A 80 -10.53 -5.79 7.38
C ARG A 80 -10.72 -6.24 5.93
N ASP A 81 -11.44 -7.33 5.70
CA ASP A 81 -11.71 -7.91 4.38
C ASP A 81 -12.75 -7.16 3.55
N GLN A 82 -13.43 -6.17 4.15
CA GLN A 82 -14.39 -5.31 3.44
C GLN A 82 -13.78 -4.03 2.88
N VAL A 83 -12.48 -3.77 3.14
CA VAL A 83 -11.77 -2.60 2.64
C VAL A 83 -10.52 -2.99 1.87
N ILE A 84 -10.13 -2.13 0.95
CA ILE A 84 -8.90 -2.21 0.19
C ILE A 84 -7.94 -1.14 0.73
N LEU A 85 -6.83 -1.58 1.31
CA LEU A 85 -5.78 -0.71 1.82
C LEU A 85 -4.60 -0.69 0.87
N ALA A 86 -4.23 0.50 0.42
CA ALA A 86 -3.03 0.76 -0.33
C ALA A 86 -2.01 1.53 0.52
N SER A 87 -0.74 1.16 0.44
CA SER A 87 0.36 1.96 0.96
C SER A 87 1.54 1.98 -0.01
N LYS A 88 2.51 2.87 0.24
CA LYS A 88 3.59 3.15 -0.70
C LYS A 88 4.95 3.11 0.00
N VAL A 89 6.00 2.79 -0.77
CA VAL A 89 7.40 2.76 -0.33
C VAL A 89 8.28 3.57 -1.25
N TYR A 90 9.23 4.30 -0.70
CA TYR A 90 10.36 4.97 -1.37
C TYR A 90 11.11 5.93 -0.44
N PHE A 91 10.40 6.80 0.32
CA PHE A 91 11.00 7.87 1.15
C PHE A 91 11.53 7.31 2.49
N ASN A 92 12.44 6.36 2.40
CA ASN A 92 13.07 5.64 3.50
C ASN A 92 14.55 5.42 3.16
N GLU A 93 15.36 5.07 4.13
CA GLU A 93 16.73 4.65 3.90
C GLU A 93 16.78 3.40 3.01
N GLY A 94 17.63 3.41 1.98
CA GLY A 94 17.75 2.33 1.00
C GLY A 94 16.65 2.29 -0.04
N HIS A 95 15.75 3.29 -0.10
CA HIS A 95 14.70 3.51 -1.10
C HIS A 95 13.97 2.24 -1.53
N LEU A 96 14.28 1.70 -2.72
CA LEU A 96 13.66 0.50 -3.29
C LEU A 96 14.57 -0.73 -3.31
N SER A 97 15.68 -0.70 -2.56
CA SER A 97 16.48 -1.91 -2.38
C SER A 97 15.64 -3.03 -1.75
N ARG A 98 15.99 -4.27 -2.03
CA ARG A 98 15.30 -5.45 -1.48
C ARG A 98 15.14 -5.39 0.04
N GLU A 99 16.23 -5.05 0.73
CA GLU A 99 16.22 -4.95 2.19
C GLU A 99 15.27 -3.86 2.69
N ALA A 100 15.29 -2.69 2.03
CA ALA A 100 14.41 -1.58 2.37
C ALA A 100 12.93 -1.94 2.15
N ILE A 101 12.57 -2.51 1.02
CA ILE A 101 11.19 -2.92 0.72
C ILE A 101 10.67 -3.90 1.77
N LEU A 102 11.46 -4.91 2.14
CA LEU A 102 11.06 -5.92 3.13
C LEU A 102 10.93 -5.33 4.55
N ARG A 103 11.82 -4.44 4.94
CA ARG A 103 11.74 -3.72 6.21
C ARG A 103 10.53 -2.80 6.26
N GLU A 104 10.30 -2.03 5.21
CA GLU A 104 9.23 -1.03 5.16
C GLU A 104 7.83 -1.67 5.14
N ILE A 105 7.65 -2.80 4.45
CA ILE A 105 6.35 -3.49 4.48
C ILE A 105 6.02 -3.98 5.89
N ASP A 106 7.00 -4.49 6.65
CA ASP A 106 6.80 -4.91 8.04
C ASP A 106 6.36 -3.73 8.91
N GLY A 107 7.04 -2.59 8.79
CA GLY A 107 6.67 -1.37 9.49
C GLY A 107 5.27 -0.87 9.11
N THR A 108 4.92 -0.88 7.84
CA THR A 108 3.59 -0.52 7.33
C THR A 108 2.50 -1.39 7.92
N LEU A 109 2.68 -2.72 7.90
CA LEU A 109 1.71 -3.66 8.47
C LEU A 109 1.53 -3.47 9.98
N GLN A 110 2.64 -3.20 10.68
CA GLN A 110 2.60 -2.91 12.12
C GLN A 110 1.82 -1.62 12.41
N ARG A 111 2.09 -0.51 11.68
CA ARG A 111 1.39 0.77 11.86
C ARG A 111 -0.10 0.67 11.50
N LEU A 112 -0.43 0.02 10.40
CA LEU A 112 -1.83 -0.24 10.03
C LEU A 112 -2.53 -1.24 10.96
N GLY A 113 -1.77 -2.07 11.69
CA GLY A 113 -2.31 -3.12 12.58
C GLY A 113 -3.06 -4.20 11.80
N THR A 114 -2.50 -4.64 10.70
CA THR A 114 -3.03 -5.69 9.81
C THR A 114 -1.90 -6.64 9.41
N ASP A 115 -2.24 -7.83 8.97
CA ASP A 115 -1.29 -8.85 8.50
C ASP A 115 -1.06 -8.84 6.99
N TYR A 116 -1.83 -8.04 6.25
CA TYR A 116 -1.67 -7.88 4.80
C TYR A 116 -2.08 -6.48 4.29
N LEU A 117 -1.49 -6.09 3.15
CA LEU A 117 -1.97 -5.02 2.27
C LEU A 117 -2.69 -5.61 1.06
N ASP A 118 -3.68 -4.89 0.54
CA ASP A 118 -4.30 -5.24 -0.74
C ASP A 118 -3.48 -4.73 -1.92
N LEU A 119 -2.84 -3.56 -1.77
CA LEU A 119 -2.06 -2.92 -2.81
C LEU A 119 -0.79 -2.28 -2.22
N TYR A 120 0.38 -2.65 -2.75
CA TYR A 120 1.66 -2.03 -2.39
C TYR A 120 2.24 -1.31 -3.59
N ILE A 121 2.59 -0.02 -3.43
CA ILE A 121 2.89 0.90 -4.52
C ILE A 121 4.31 1.45 -4.37
N ILE A 122 5.04 1.51 -5.48
CA ILE A 122 6.27 2.28 -5.55
C ILE A 122 5.92 3.77 -5.62
N HIS A 123 6.33 4.54 -4.61
CA HIS A 123 6.00 5.95 -4.50
C HIS A 123 6.72 6.81 -5.54
N ARG A 124 7.97 6.46 -5.86
CA ARG A 124 8.82 7.07 -6.89
C ARG A 124 9.73 6.02 -7.51
N PHE A 125 10.17 6.30 -8.71
CA PHE A 125 11.25 5.56 -9.34
C PHE A 125 12.56 5.80 -8.59
N ASP A 126 13.34 4.71 -8.40
CA ASP A 126 14.67 4.73 -7.83
C ASP A 126 15.69 4.46 -8.95
N ALA A 127 16.54 5.43 -9.22
CA ALA A 127 17.56 5.30 -10.26
C ALA A 127 18.81 4.55 -9.75
N ASP A 128 18.97 4.44 -8.44
CA ASP A 128 20.15 3.85 -7.81
C ASP A 128 19.98 2.35 -7.53
N THR A 129 18.74 1.87 -7.51
CA THR A 129 18.42 0.44 -7.35
C THR A 129 18.05 -0.20 -8.70
N PRO A 130 18.67 -1.32 -9.09
CA PRO A 130 18.27 -2.05 -10.29
C PRO A 130 16.78 -2.42 -10.26
N VAL A 131 16.07 -2.21 -11.38
CA VAL A 131 14.63 -2.49 -11.48
C VAL A 131 14.32 -3.95 -11.17
N GLU A 132 15.21 -4.85 -11.60
CA GLU A 132 15.11 -6.29 -11.36
C GLU A 132 15.12 -6.61 -9.88
N GLU A 133 16.00 -5.98 -9.09
CA GLU A 133 16.05 -6.16 -7.63
C GLU A 133 14.75 -5.71 -6.96
N THR A 134 14.27 -4.53 -7.34
CA THR A 134 13.00 -3.98 -6.85
C THR A 134 11.84 -4.93 -7.16
N MET A 135 11.77 -5.41 -8.41
CA MET A 135 10.70 -6.31 -8.86
C MET A 135 10.76 -7.67 -8.16
N GLU A 136 11.95 -8.24 -8.01
CA GLU A 136 12.16 -9.48 -7.26
C GLU A 136 11.78 -9.32 -5.78
N ALA A 137 12.06 -8.16 -5.17
CA ALA A 137 11.67 -7.88 -3.80
C ALA A 137 10.15 -7.84 -3.63
N LEU A 138 9.45 -7.23 -4.59
CA LEU A 138 8.00 -7.13 -4.60
C LEU A 138 7.30 -8.46 -4.92
N ASP A 139 7.90 -9.30 -5.77
CA ASP A 139 7.35 -10.62 -6.15
C ASP A 139 7.79 -11.75 -5.20
N SER A 140 8.75 -11.47 -4.32
CA SER A 140 9.39 -12.51 -3.51
C SER A 140 8.46 -13.06 -2.44
N PRO A 141 8.17 -14.37 -2.42
CA PRO A 141 7.70 -15.01 -1.20
C PRO A 141 8.82 -14.91 -0.17
N CYS A 142 8.58 -14.29 0.98
CA CYS A 142 9.60 -14.14 2.01
C CYS A 142 10.16 -15.50 2.43
N THR A 143 11.40 -15.75 2.04
CA THR A 143 12.18 -16.91 2.46
C THR A 143 12.84 -16.61 3.81
N GLY A 144 12.09 -16.76 4.89
CA GLY A 144 12.61 -16.63 6.24
C GLY A 144 11.63 -17.22 7.24
N GLY A 145 11.90 -18.40 7.69
CA GLY A 145 11.14 -19.37 8.50
C GLY A 145 10.36 -18.93 9.73
N LYS A 146 9.84 -17.71 9.77
CA LYS A 146 8.82 -17.30 10.75
C LYS A 146 7.92 -16.24 10.09
N SER A 147 6.77 -16.66 9.62
CA SER A 147 5.78 -15.85 8.94
C SER A 147 6.01 -15.73 7.42
N THR A 148 5.20 -16.40 6.67
CA THR A 148 5.21 -16.40 5.22
C THR A 148 4.80 -15.04 4.68
N CYS A 149 5.70 -14.36 3.96
CA CYS A 149 5.37 -13.15 3.22
C CYS A 149 4.33 -13.40 2.11
N ALA A 150 4.01 -14.64 1.83
CA ALA A 150 3.01 -15.07 0.86
C ALA A 150 1.57 -14.61 1.16
N GLY A 151 1.36 -13.68 2.07
CA GLY A 151 0.09 -13.06 2.40
C GLY A 151 0.18 -11.58 2.71
N ARG A 152 1.35 -10.95 2.60
CA ARG A 152 1.52 -9.56 3.02
C ARG A 152 0.91 -8.54 2.07
N PHE A 153 0.73 -8.88 0.81
CA PHE A 153 -0.02 -8.07 -0.14
C PHE A 153 -0.73 -8.95 -1.17
N ARG A 154 -1.94 -8.54 -1.52
CA ARG A 154 -2.80 -9.29 -2.47
C ARG A 154 -2.52 -8.92 -3.92
N ASP A 155 -2.00 -7.73 -4.14
CA ASP A 155 -1.62 -7.26 -5.46
C ASP A 155 -0.44 -6.29 -5.36
N VAL A 156 0.55 -6.43 -6.23
CA VAL A 156 1.68 -5.52 -6.36
C VAL A 156 1.50 -4.75 -7.65
N ARG A 157 1.35 -3.45 -7.55
CA ARG A 157 1.29 -2.60 -8.73
C ARG A 157 2.44 -1.63 -8.74
N LEU A 158 3.19 -1.70 -9.82
CA LEU A 158 4.15 -0.70 -10.19
C LEU A 158 3.38 0.49 -10.77
N SER A 159 3.01 1.47 -9.95
CA SER A 159 2.67 2.79 -10.47
C SER A 159 3.97 3.53 -10.76
N ILE A 160 4.58 3.24 -11.90
CA ILE A 160 5.65 4.08 -12.44
C ILE A 160 4.96 5.39 -12.85
N LEU A 161 5.12 6.42 -12.04
CA LEU A 161 4.75 7.77 -12.45
C LEU A 161 5.55 8.09 -13.71
N GLN A 162 4.85 8.29 -14.83
CA GLN A 162 5.38 8.51 -16.18
C GLN A 162 6.37 9.69 -16.33
N HIS A 163 6.71 10.39 -15.26
CA HIS A 163 7.60 11.54 -15.30
C HIS A 163 9.08 11.20 -15.50
N ALA A 164 9.52 9.98 -15.15
CA ALA A 164 10.91 9.59 -15.37
C ALA A 164 11.15 9.02 -16.77
N ALA A 165 10.15 8.43 -17.40
CA ALA A 165 10.27 7.86 -18.75
C ALA A 165 10.35 8.94 -19.86
N CYS A 166 9.87 10.16 -19.61
CA CYS A 166 9.92 11.25 -20.58
C CYS A 166 11.32 11.82 -20.81
N SER A 167 12.24 11.68 -19.86
CA SER A 167 13.62 12.17 -19.96
C SER A 167 14.58 11.15 -20.59
N ALA A 168 14.21 9.87 -20.69
CA ALA A 168 15.07 8.81 -21.21
C ALA A 168 14.64 8.24 -22.57
N GLY A 169 13.58 8.76 -23.19
CA GLY A 169 13.15 8.37 -24.56
C GLY A 169 12.69 6.91 -24.70
N GLN A 170 12.49 6.20 -23.61
CA GLN A 170 11.99 4.82 -23.61
C GLN A 170 10.52 4.77 -23.21
N ARG A 171 9.68 4.28 -24.13
CA ARG A 171 8.30 3.89 -23.79
C ARG A 171 8.37 2.60 -22.97
N LEU A 172 8.22 2.72 -21.67
CA LEU A 172 7.90 1.57 -20.84
C LEU A 172 6.39 1.41 -20.87
N ASP A 173 5.89 0.45 -21.63
CA ASP A 173 4.51 0.01 -21.53
C ASP A 173 4.27 -0.42 -20.07
N ALA A 174 3.12 -0.01 -19.52
CA ALA A 174 2.75 -0.30 -18.14
C ALA A 174 2.87 -1.81 -17.87
N ILE A 175 3.90 -2.20 -17.14
CA ILE A 175 4.14 -3.60 -16.78
C ILE A 175 3.16 -3.93 -15.66
N CYS A 176 2.02 -4.52 -16.02
CA CYS A 176 1.13 -5.18 -15.07
C CYS A 176 1.68 -6.57 -14.77
N PHE A 177 2.30 -6.77 -13.62
CA PHE A 177 2.63 -8.10 -13.16
C PHE A 177 1.41 -8.75 -12.54
N HIS A 178 1.04 -9.92 -13.03
CA HIS A 178 0.04 -10.78 -12.42
C HIS A 178 0.74 -11.62 -11.35
N ALA A 179 0.48 -11.33 -10.09
CA ALA A 179 0.69 -12.33 -9.06
C ALA A 179 -0.26 -13.50 -9.37
N LYS A 180 0.28 -14.70 -9.62
CA LYS A 180 -0.55 -15.90 -9.73
C LYS A 180 -1.36 -16.05 -8.45
N PRO A 181 -2.67 -16.32 -8.52
CA PRO A 181 -3.43 -16.62 -7.33
C PRO A 181 -2.80 -17.85 -6.64
N LEU A 182 -2.50 -17.70 -5.35
CA LEU A 182 -2.07 -18.83 -4.52
C LEU A 182 -3.16 -19.90 -4.57
N GLN A 183 -2.82 -21.06 -5.11
CA GLN A 183 -3.68 -22.25 -4.94
C GLN A 183 -3.74 -22.56 -3.45
N PRO A 184 -4.94 -22.80 -2.89
CA PRO A 184 -5.04 -23.24 -1.50
C PRO A 184 -4.23 -24.52 -1.34
N ALA A 185 -3.37 -24.54 -0.31
CA ALA A 185 -2.61 -25.72 0.02
C ALA A 185 -3.60 -26.88 0.26
N LEU A 186 -3.46 -27.96 -0.49
CA LEU A 186 -4.21 -29.19 -0.26
C LEU A 186 -3.89 -29.68 1.18
N PRO A 187 -4.91 -30.10 1.94
CA PRO A 187 -4.67 -30.69 3.24
C PRO A 187 -3.80 -31.93 3.06
N ARG A 188 -2.72 -32.02 3.83
CA ARG A 188 -1.91 -33.25 3.90
C ARG A 188 -2.74 -34.30 4.60
N GLY A 189 -3.08 -35.36 3.88
CA GLY A 189 -3.62 -36.58 4.43
C GLY A 189 -2.59 -37.32 5.28
#